data_4a045e1075fc693090419b38f36987e7
#
_entry.id   4a045e1075fc693090419b38f36987e7
#
_cell.length_a   1.000
_cell.length_b   1.000
_cell.length_c   1.000
_cell.angle_alpha   90.00
_cell.angle_beta   90.00
_cell.angle_gamma   90.00
#
_symmetry.space_group_name_H-M   'P 1'
#
loop_
_entity.id
_entity.type
_entity.pdbx_description
1 polymer ?
#
loop_
_entity_poly.entity_id
_entity_poly.type
_entity_poly.pdbx_seq_one_letter_code
_entity_poly.pdbx_strand_id
1 'polypeptide(L)'
;NMEEYVDILDDNGKVTGVARVIKDFSEIDRLCEGDILVTRFTDTGWTSKFAILSGIVTEYGGILCHAAIVSREYGIPAIVCCDKAMSKIKDGQIITINGTTGEVNIEE
;
A
#
# COMPACT_ATOMS: atom_id res chain seq x y z
N ASN A 1 -10.53 -0.56 8.37
CA ASN A 1 -9.96 -0.38 9.59
C ASN A 1 -8.56 -0.85 9.78
N MET A 2 -7.71 0.01 10.29
CA MET A 2 -6.33 -0.29 10.37
C MET A 2 -5.98 -0.78 11.69
N GLU A 3 -5.15 -1.79 11.74
CA GLU A 3 -4.64 -2.27 12.99
C GLU A 3 -3.20 -1.93 13.17
N GLU A 4 -2.47 -1.79 12.08
CA GLU A 4 -1.08 -1.47 12.15
C GLU A 4 -0.67 -0.66 10.96
N TYR A 5 0.32 0.18 11.10
CA TYR A 5 0.85 0.94 9.99
C TYR A 5 2.32 1.26 10.22
N VAL A 6 2.98 1.68 9.15
CA VAL A 6 4.38 2.09 9.23
C VAL A 6 4.48 3.52 8.73
N ASP A 7 4.93 4.37 9.60
CA ASP A 7 5.14 5.74 9.23
C ASP A 7 6.49 5.90 8.59
N ILE A 8 6.54 6.48 7.45
CA ILE A 8 7.69 6.52 6.76
C ILE A 8 8.17 7.73 6.44
N LEU A 9 7.91 8.67 6.64
CA LEU A 9 8.67 9.51 6.21
C LEU A 9 8.42 10.74 5.77
N ASP A 10 7.51 11.00 4.97
CA ASP A 10 7.26 12.27 4.57
C ASP A 10 6.61 13.02 5.67
N ASP A 11 6.53 14.31 5.59
CA ASP A 11 6.07 15.18 6.61
C ASP A 11 4.77 14.77 7.18
N ASN A 12 3.89 14.27 6.40
CA ASN A 12 2.58 13.89 6.91
C ASN A 12 2.23 12.43 6.57
N GLY A 13 3.13 11.71 5.93
CA GLY A 13 2.93 10.31 5.62
C GLY A 13 1.69 10.02 4.79
N LYS A 14 1.27 10.97 3.95
CA LYS A 14 -0.03 10.92 3.32
C LYS A 14 0.11 11.01 1.82
N VAL A 15 -0.56 10.13 1.10
CA VAL A 15 -0.58 10.17 -0.36
C VAL A 15 -1.96 9.84 -0.88
N THR A 16 -2.26 10.36 -2.07
CA THR A 16 -3.49 10.04 -2.78
C THR A 16 -3.12 9.45 -4.12
N GLY A 17 -3.81 8.43 -4.52
CA GLY A 17 -3.54 7.81 -5.82
C GLY A 17 -4.61 6.79 -6.17
N VAL A 18 -4.42 6.15 -7.31
CA VAL A 18 -5.34 5.13 -7.77
C VAL A 18 -5.02 3.82 -7.08
N ALA A 19 -6.02 3.20 -6.49
CA ALA A 19 -5.86 1.91 -5.85
C ALA A 19 -5.80 0.84 -6.93
N ARG A 20 -4.72 0.05 -6.93
CA ARG A 20 -4.61 -1.06 -7.83
C ARG A 20 -4.64 -2.33 -7.00
N VAL A 21 -5.75 -3.06 -7.07
CA VAL A 21 -5.93 -4.26 -6.25
C VAL A 21 -5.35 -5.44 -7.01
N ILE A 22 -4.31 -6.02 -6.48
CA ILE A 22 -3.60 -7.12 -7.12
C ILE A 22 -3.81 -8.37 -6.28
N LYS A 23 -4.53 -9.35 -6.82
CA LYS A 23 -4.81 -10.56 -6.09
C LYS A 23 -3.72 -11.60 -6.24
N ASP A 24 -3.00 -11.56 -7.34
CA ASP A 24 -2.02 -12.58 -7.64
C ASP A 24 -0.82 -11.92 -8.32
N PHE A 25 0.37 -12.39 -8.00
CA PHE A 25 1.59 -11.82 -8.54
C PHE A 25 1.58 -11.78 -10.07
N SER A 26 0.87 -12.70 -10.72
CA SER A 26 0.80 -12.68 -12.18
C SER A 26 0.18 -11.40 -12.72
N GLU A 27 -0.49 -10.61 -11.89
CA GLU A 27 -1.13 -9.37 -12.32
C GLU A 27 -0.24 -8.15 -12.06
N ILE A 28 0.99 -8.36 -11.63
CA ILE A 28 1.86 -7.27 -11.19
C ILE A 28 2.09 -6.21 -12.27
N ASP A 29 1.99 -6.59 -13.54
CA ASP A 29 2.22 -5.62 -14.62
C ASP A 29 1.07 -4.63 -14.79
N ARG A 30 -0.02 -4.82 -14.09
CA ARG A 30 -1.11 -3.83 -14.10
C ARG A 30 -0.75 -2.58 -13.30
N LEU A 31 0.29 -2.64 -12.48
CA LEU A 31 0.69 -1.48 -11.67
C LEU A 31 1.27 -0.40 -12.57
N CYS A 32 0.80 0.83 -12.36
CA CYS A 32 1.26 2.00 -13.08
C CYS A 32 1.91 2.98 -12.12
N GLU A 33 2.69 3.88 -12.67
CA GLU A 33 3.38 4.86 -11.84
C GLU A 33 2.37 5.70 -11.07
N GLY A 34 2.60 5.87 -9.78
CA GLY A 34 1.73 6.65 -8.91
C GLY A 34 0.62 5.85 -8.27
N ASP A 35 0.47 4.57 -8.63
CA ASP A 35 -0.58 3.75 -8.04
C ASP A 35 -0.31 3.46 -6.58
N ILE A 36 -1.37 3.18 -5.84
CA ILE A 36 -1.27 2.64 -4.48
C ILE A 36 -1.61 1.16 -4.59
N LEU A 37 -0.63 0.31 -4.30
CA LEU A 37 -0.82 -1.13 -4.38
C LEU A 37 -1.68 -1.61 -3.22
N VAL A 38 -2.70 -2.40 -3.50
CA VAL A 38 -3.53 -3.03 -2.47
C VAL A 38 -3.47 -4.53 -2.71
N THR A 39 -2.91 -5.27 -1.77
CA THR A 39 -2.73 -6.71 -1.94
C THR A 39 -2.71 -7.39 -0.59
N ARG A 40 -2.61 -8.71 -0.57
CA ARG A 40 -2.58 -9.44 0.68
C ARG A 40 -1.25 -9.25 1.39
N PHE A 41 -0.15 -9.46 0.71
CA PHE A 41 1.20 -9.25 1.24
C PHE A 41 2.15 -9.18 0.05
N THR A 42 3.37 -8.73 0.29
CA THR A 42 4.37 -8.69 -0.77
C THR A 42 5.58 -9.52 -0.34
N ASP A 43 6.40 -9.86 -1.32
CA ASP A 43 7.66 -10.54 -1.06
C ASP A 43 8.72 -9.99 -2.01
N THR A 44 9.89 -10.60 -2.02
CA THR A 44 11.02 -10.05 -2.77
C THR A 44 10.74 -9.91 -4.27
N GLY A 45 9.85 -10.73 -4.81
CA GLY A 45 9.52 -10.62 -6.23
C GLY A 45 8.82 -9.33 -6.59
N TRP A 46 8.22 -8.64 -5.61
CA TRP A 46 7.50 -7.39 -5.86
C TRP A 46 8.42 -6.17 -5.79
N THR A 47 9.64 -6.33 -5.31
CA THR A 47 10.50 -5.19 -4.97
C THR A 47 10.70 -4.24 -6.14
N SER A 48 10.85 -4.76 -7.36
CA SER A 48 11.11 -3.89 -8.51
C SER A 48 9.97 -2.95 -8.79
N LYS A 49 8.76 -3.26 -8.35
CA LYS A 49 7.61 -2.39 -8.60
C LYS A 49 7.48 -1.26 -7.58
N PHE A 50 8.14 -1.38 -6.44
CA PHE A 50 8.01 -0.36 -5.41
C PHE A 50 8.48 1.01 -5.89
N ALA A 51 9.40 1.04 -6.85
CA ALA A 51 9.93 2.30 -7.34
C ALA A 51 8.89 3.17 -8.03
N ILE A 52 7.80 2.58 -8.52
CA ILE A 52 6.79 3.36 -9.22
C ILE A 52 5.56 3.63 -8.36
N LEU A 53 5.48 3.05 -7.18
CA LEU A 53 4.28 3.17 -6.35
C LEU A 53 4.29 4.43 -5.51
N SER A 54 3.10 4.96 -5.22
CA SER A 54 2.94 6.07 -4.29
C SER A 54 2.72 5.57 -2.87
N GLY A 55 2.23 4.36 -2.73
CA GLY A 55 1.95 3.81 -1.41
C GLY A 55 1.51 2.37 -1.50
N ILE A 56 1.37 1.73 -0.36
CA ILE A 56 1.03 0.32 -0.28
C ILE A 56 0.06 0.06 0.85
N VAL A 57 -0.93 -0.79 0.59
CA VAL A 57 -1.84 -1.27 1.62
C VAL A 57 -1.83 -2.78 1.55
N THR A 58 -1.54 -3.46 2.65
CA THR A 58 -1.59 -4.92 2.69
C THR A 58 -2.55 -5.40 3.76
N GLU A 59 -3.13 -6.57 3.53
CA GLU A 59 -4.04 -7.18 4.51
C GLU A 59 -3.28 -7.83 5.64
N TYR A 60 -2.12 -8.40 5.35
CA TYR A 60 -1.32 -9.09 6.35
C TYR A 60 0.05 -8.44 6.46
N GLY A 61 0.63 -8.56 7.62
CA GLY A 61 1.98 -8.07 7.82
C GLY A 61 2.13 -7.43 9.18
N GLY A 62 3.31 -7.03 9.48
CA GLY A 62 3.63 -6.33 10.71
C GLY A 62 4.75 -5.36 10.45
N ILE A 63 5.27 -4.80 11.49
CA ILE A 63 6.24 -3.73 11.37
C ILE A 63 7.54 -4.18 10.70
N LEU A 64 7.82 -5.47 10.70
CA LEU A 64 9.02 -6.01 10.08
C LEU A 64 8.74 -6.82 8.83
N CYS A 65 7.53 -6.75 8.28
CA CYS A 65 7.22 -7.50 7.08
C CYS A 65 7.88 -6.85 5.86
N HIS A 66 7.93 -7.58 4.77
CA HIS A 66 8.57 -7.11 3.54
C HIS A 66 8.02 -5.73 3.10
N ALA A 67 6.71 -5.58 3.06
CA ALA A 67 6.11 -4.32 2.61
C ALA A 67 6.53 -3.16 3.51
N ALA A 68 6.58 -3.38 4.82
CA ALA A 68 6.95 -2.32 5.75
C ALA A 68 8.41 -1.92 5.57
N ILE A 69 9.28 -2.91 5.42
CA ILE A 69 10.70 -2.62 5.32
C ILE A 69 11.04 -1.93 3.99
N VAL A 70 10.53 -2.46 2.91
CA VAL A 70 10.89 -1.93 1.60
C VAL A 70 10.25 -0.58 1.36
N SER A 71 9.03 -0.36 1.84
CA SER A 71 8.40 0.93 1.69
C SER A 71 9.20 2.03 2.39
N ARG A 72 9.80 1.72 3.55
CA ARG A 72 10.66 2.68 4.22
C ARG A 72 11.86 3.01 3.36
N GLU A 73 12.43 2.01 2.71
CA GLU A 73 13.59 2.23 1.85
C GLU A 73 13.25 3.11 0.67
N TYR A 74 12.04 3.02 0.16
CA TYR A 74 11.63 3.82 -0.99
C TYR A 74 10.95 5.13 -0.58
N GLY A 75 10.76 5.36 0.70
CA GLY A 75 10.18 6.61 1.18
C GLY A 75 8.71 6.77 0.88
N ILE A 76 7.95 5.69 0.83
CA ILE A 76 6.52 5.75 0.52
C ILE A 76 5.72 5.25 1.71
N PRO A 77 4.52 5.79 1.93
CA PRO A 77 3.68 5.34 3.04
C PRO A 77 3.19 3.92 2.82
N ALA A 78 3.09 3.17 3.88
CA ALA A 78 2.55 1.82 3.84
C ALA A 78 1.61 1.61 5.01
N ILE A 79 0.50 0.94 4.74
CA ILE A 79 -0.43 0.53 5.76
C ILE A 79 -0.49 -0.98 5.70
N VAL A 80 -0.06 -1.62 6.76
CA VAL A 80 -0.04 -3.08 6.80
C VAL A 80 -1.07 -3.56 7.80
N CYS A 81 -1.44 -4.83 7.67
CA CYS A 81 -2.44 -5.43 8.55
C CYS A 81 -3.79 -4.73 8.45
N CYS A 82 -4.15 -4.32 7.23
CA CYS A 82 -5.43 -3.66 6.99
C CYS A 82 -6.47 -4.73 6.68
N ASP A 83 -7.28 -5.07 7.68
CA ASP A 83 -8.22 -6.17 7.56
C ASP A 83 -9.15 -5.98 6.38
N LYS A 84 -9.21 -6.99 5.53
CA LYS A 84 -10.11 -7.03 4.38
C LYS A 84 -9.93 -5.87 3.40
N ALA A 85 -8.71 -5.36 3.30
CA ALA A 85 -8.45 -4.23 2.41
C ALA A 85 -8.85 -4.54 0.98
N MET A 86 -8.59 -5.76 0.52
CA MET A 86 -8.89 -6.11 -0.87
C MET A 86 -10.38 -6.19 -1.14
N SER A 87 -11.20 -6.36 -0.11
CA SER A 87 -12.65 -6.34 -0.25
C SER A 87 -13.21 -4.94 -0.12
N LYS A 88 -12.62 -4.15 0.75
CA LYS A 88 -13.12 -2.82 1.03
C LYS A 88 -12.72 -1.80 -0.01
N ILE A 89 -11.56 -1.97 -0.62
CA ILE A 89 -11.05 -1.06 -1.62
C ILE A 89 -11.23 -1.71 -2.98
N LYS A 90 -11.86 -1.01 -3.90
CA LYS A 90 -12.09 -1.55 -5.23
C LYS A 90 -11.03 -1.07 -6.18
N ASP A 91 -10.63 -1.95 -7.09
CA ASP A 91 -9.62 -1.64 -8.08
C ASP A 91 -10.04 -0.40 -8.86
N GLY A 92 -9.14 0.55 -8.99
CA GLY A 92 -9.40 1.78 -9.75
C GLY A 92 -9.95 2.93 -8.94
N GLN A 93 -10.31 2.72 -7.68
CA GLN A 93 -10.78 3.81 -6.85
C GLN A 93 -9.65 4.76 -6.50
N ILE A 94 -9.97 6.02 -6.32
CA ILE A 94 -9.00 6.98 -5.81
C ILE A 94 -9.04 6.88 -4.29
N ILE A 95 -7.89 6.64 -3.68
CA ILE A 95 -7.83 6.54 -2.22
C ILE A 95 -6.71 7.43 -1.69
N THR A 96 -6.86 7.82 -0.45
CA THR A 96 -5.82 8.55 0.27
C THR A 96 -5.44 7.71 1.47
N ILE A 97 -4.16 7.44 1.63
CA ILE A 97 -3.68 6.71 2.79
C ILE A 97 -2.76 7.60 3.59
N ASN A 98 -2.76 7.41 4.90
CA ASN A 98 -1.92 8.15 5.81
C ASN A 98 -1.15 7.17 6.67
N GLY A 99 0.15 7.01 6.38
CA GLY A 99 0.99 6.07 7.11
C GLY A 99 1.24 6.49 8.55
N THR A 100 1.07 7.77 8.86
CA THR A 100 1.25 8.24 10.22
C THR A 100 0.07 7.89 11.11
N THR A 101 -1.15 8.00 10.59
CA THR A 101 -2.35 7.73 11.39
C THR A 101 -2.94 6.37 11.15
N GLY A 102 -2.57 5.71 10.06
CA GLY A 102 -3.13 4.41 9.70
C GLY A 102 -4.47 4.51 8.99
N GLU A 103 -4.84 5.70 8.51
CA GLU A 103 -6.14 5.89 7.89
C GLU A 103 -6.12 5.61 6.41
N VAL A 104 -7.21 5.04 5.92
CA VAL A 104 -7.45 4.89 4.49
C VAL A 104 -8.80 5.54 4.20
N ASN A 105 -8.80 6.50 3.30
CA ASN A 105 -10.04 7.17 2.90
C ASN A 105 -10.28 6.92 1.42
N ILE A 106 -11.47 6.48 1.09
CA ILE A 106 -11.85 6.21 -0.29
C ILE A 106 -12.62 7.41 -0.78
N GLU A 107 -12.14 7.97 -1.89
CA GLU A 107 -12.80 9.11 -2.46
C GLU A 107 -13.92 8.67 -3.36
N GLU A 108 -15.01 9.36 -3.34
CA GLU A 108 -16.14 8.98 -4.17
C GLU A 108 -16.55 10.04 -5.18
#